data_1d29fdcbad390b235375f9b87c6dba15
#
_entry.id   1d29fdcbad390b235375f9b87c6dba15
#
_cell.length_a   1.000
_cell.length_b   1.000
_cell.length_c   1.000
_cell.angle_alpha   90.00
_cell.angle_beta   90.00
_cell.angle_gamma   90.00
#
_symmetry.space_group_name_H-M   'P 1'
#
loop_
_entity.id
_entity.type
_entity.pdbx_description
1 polymer ?
#
loop_
_entity_poly.entity_id
_entity_poly.type
_entity_poly.pdbx_seq_one_letter_code
_entity_poly.pdbx_strand_id
1 'polypeptide(L)'
;MSSDQLGKIDLVVEDNSSVIVELGMGEGELLKLMVDNGFDISLQANSQTVRYIGIELDKEAFGVAKSRIKDVYENITLLNGSFEDILPNFPDNSIYQILAVLPDPLFIDKPYRRKWKIFYEIAYSKLKNGGMLRLVTEITNDLFEPVSDAAYKNWVDWLSQTFESLGFAILHRIDGAPPEYSSRCLTQFRGDPQRIRMVTLDLVKKPK
;
A
#
# COMPACT_ATOMS: atom_id res chain seq x y z
N MET A 1 -11.24 20.89 14.14
CA MET A 1 -12.15 19.76 14.35
C MET A 1 -11.55 18.92 15.47
N SER A 2 -12.30 18.67 16.52
CA SER A 2 -11.80 18.08 17.76
C SER A 2 -11.47 16.60 17.58
N SER A 3 -10.46 16.15 18.29
CA SER A 3 -9.94 14.77 18.39
C SER A 3 -10.95 13.70 18.86
N ASP A 4 -12.18 14.06 19.07
CA ASP A 4 -13.22 13.19 19.66
C ASP A 4 -14.10 12.44 18.65
N GLN A 5 -13.85 12.57 17.33
CA GLN A 5 -14.63 11.87 16.30
C GLN A 5 -13.90 10.68 15.66
N LEU A 6 -12.66 10.43 16.01
CA LEU A 6 -12.04 9.11 15.83
C LEU A 6 -12.53 8.23 17.00
N GLY A 7 -13.82 7.94 17.02
CA GLY A 7 -14.34 6.87 17.85
C GLY A 7 -13.41 5.69 17.64
N LYS A 8 -12.97 5.05 18.74
CA LYS A 8 -12.22 3.79 18.69
C LYS A 8 -12.82 2.99 17.54
N ILE A 9 -12.05 2.90 16.45
CA ILE A 9 -12.37 1.94 15.40
C ILE A 9 -12.34 0.65 16.15
N ASP A 10 -13.51 0.11 16.52
CA ASP A 10 -13.64 -1.25 17.01
C ASP A 10 -13.23 -2.15 15.83
N LEU A 11 -11.91 -2.13 15.58
CA LEU A 11 -11.23 -3.14 14.81
C LEU A 11 -11.24 -4.37 15.72
N VAL A 12 -12.44 -4.94 15.91
CA VAL A 12 -12.58 -6.31 16.40
C VAL A 12 -11.96 -7.15 15.31
N VAL A 13 -10.63 -7.27 15.39
CA VAL A 13 -9.89 -8.28 14.65
C VAL A 13 -10.29 -9.58 15.33
N GLU A 14 -11.33 -10.22 14.80
CA GLU A 14 -11.64 -11.59 15.19
C GLU A 14 -10.36 -12.39 14.99
N ASP A 15 -9.94 -13.16 15.95
CA ASP A 15 -8.63 -13.84 16.04
C ASP A 15 -8.25 -14.67 14.79
N ASN A 16 -9.17 -14.93 13.89
CA ASN A 16 -8.99 -15.73 12.67
C ASN A 16 -9.13 -14.93 11.36
N SER A 17 -9.22 -13.61 11.38
CA SER A 17 -9.32 -12.84 10.14
C SER A 17 -7.97 -12.35 9.64
N SER A 18 -7.78 -12.36 8.31
CA SER A 18 -6.65 -11.71 7.65
C SER A 18 -7.04 -10.29 7.24
N VAL A 19 -6.36 -9.29 7.78
CA VAL A 19 -6.60 -7.88 7.46
C VAL A 19 -5.65 -7.44 6.35
N ILE A 20 -6.21 -6.89 5.27
CA ILE A 20 -5.49 -6.27 4.16
C ILE A 20 -5.82 -4.78 4.16
N VAL A 21 -4.80 -3.92 4.12
CA VAL A 21 -4.97 -2.45 4.15
C VAL A 21 -4.39 -1.85 2.89
N GLU A 22 -5.19 -1.06 2.16
CA GLU A 22 -4.73 -0.23 1.05
C GLU A 22 -4.56 1.22 1.51
N LEU A 23 -3.36 1.76 1.33
CA LEU A 23 -2.99 3.13 1.68
C LEU A 23 -3.16 4.04 0.47
N GLY A 24 -4.01 5.07 0.56
CA GLY A 24 -4.33 5.93 -0.56
C GLY A 24 -5.11 5.19 -1.63
N MET A 25 -6.26 4.59 -1.27
CA MET A 25 -7.05 3.75 -2.18
C MET A 25 -7.65 4.50 -3.38
N GLY A 26 -7.57 5.84 -3.41
CA GLY A 26 -8.19 6.65 -4.43
C GLY A 26 -9.69 6.39 -4.55
N GLU A 27 -10.15 6.11 -5.76
CA GLU A 27 -11.55 5.79 -6.05
C GLU A 27 -11.94 4.32 -5.74
N GLY A 28 -11.06 3.54 -5.08
CA GLY A 28 -11.32 2.17 -4.64
C GLY A 28 -11.31 1.12 -5.74
N GLU A 29 -10.68 1.40 -6.89
CA GLU A 29 -10.64 0.47 -8.02
C GLU A 29 -9.87 -0.81 -7.71
N LEU A 30 -8.69 -0.66 -7.10
CA LEU A 30 -7.84 -1.79 -6.75
C LEU A 30 -8.47 -2.60 -5.62
N LEU A 31 -9.01 -1.93 -4.60
CA LEU A 31 -9.70 -2.61 -3.49
C LEU A 31 -10.86 -3.47 -3.99
N LYS A 32 -11.68 -2.91 -4.88
CA LYS A 32 -12.78 -3.65 -5.52
C LYS A 32 -12.26 -4.85 -6.33
N LEU A 33 -11.22 -4.63 -7.12
CA LEU A 33 -10.59 -5.68 -7.93
C LEU A 33 -10.09 -6.84 -7.07
N MET A 34 -9.46 -6.54 -5.93
CA MET A 34 -8.96 -7.56 -5.00
C MET A 34 -10.09 -8.42 -4.43
N VAL A 35 -11.20 -7.80 -4.08
CA VAL A 35 -12.35 -8.54 -3.54
C VAL A 35 -13.02 -9.40 -4.61
N ASP A 36 -13.26 -8.83 -5.80
CA ASP A 36 -13.93 -9.51 -6.90
C ASP A 36 -13.16 -10.74 -7.41
N ASN A 37 -11.85 -10.66 -7.44
CA ASN A 37 -11.00 -11.69 -8.05
C ASN A 37 -10.20 -12.52 -7.05
N GLY A 38 -10.30 -12.20 -5.77
CA GLY A 38 -9.47 -12.84 -4.74
C GLY A 38 -7.97 -12.60 -4.96
N PHE A 39 -7.60 -11.49 -5.59
CA PHE A 39 -6.21 -11.18 -5.88
C PHE A 39 -5.38 -11.05 -4.62
N ASP A 40 -4.17 -11.53 -4.75
CA ASP A 40 -3.11 -11.47 -3.77
C ASP A 40 -3.29 -12.37 -2.56
N ILE A 41 -3.84 -13.51 -2.84
CA ILE A 41 -3.98 -14.51 -1.82
C ILE A 41 -2.91 -15.57 -2.02
N SER A 42 -1.69 -15.26 -1.59
CA SER A 42 -0.83 -16.28 -0.99
C SER A 42 -1.50 -16.91 0.27
N LEU A 43 -2.72 -16.49 0.55
CA LEU A 43 -3.65 -16.95 1.58
C LEU A 43 -4.43 -18.23 1.20
N GLN A 44 -4.00 -18.93 0.17
CA GLN A 44 -4.71 -20.12 -0.31
C GLN A 44 -4.79 -21.30 0.68
N ALA A 45 -4.38 -21.15 1.90
CA ALA A 45 -4.22 -22.35 2.70
C ALA A 45 -5.28 -22.60 3.77
N ASN A 46 -6.00 -21.64 4.29
CA ASN A 46 -6.96 -21.95 5.38
C ASN A 46 -8.12 -20.97 5.37
N SER A 47 -9.29 -21.31 4.90
CA SER A 47 -10.65 -20.76 5.16
C SER A 47 -10.80 -19.56 6.12
N GLN A 48 -9.84 -18.61 6.10
CA GLN A 48 -9.87 -17.41 6.93
C GLN A 48 -10.69 -16.33 6.23
N THR A 49 -11.53 -15.65 6.98
CA THR A 49 -12.25 -14.47 6.50
C THR A 49 -11.24 -13.37 6.22
N VAL A 50 -11.24 -12.83 5.01
CA VAL A 50 -10.39 -11.68 4.63
C VAL A 50 -11.19 -10.40 4.82
N ARG A 51 -10.64 -9.44 5.57
CA ARG A 51 -11.19 -8.09 5.74
C ARG A 51 -10.30 -7.11 4.99
N TYR A 52 -10.91 -6.30 4.16
CA TYR A 52 -10.23 -5.27 3.38
C TYR A 52 -10.51 -3.89 3.98
N ILE A 53 -9.47 -3.07 4.09
CA ILE A 53 -9.59 -1.71 4.63
C ILE A 53 -8.92 -0.77 3.63
N GLY A 54 -9.69 0.18 3.11
CA GLY A 54 -9.19 1.24 2.24
C GLY A 54 -9.10 2.55 3.02
N ILE A 55 -7.96 3.24 2.94
CA ILE A 55 -7.75 4.55 3.56
C ILE A 55 -7.54 5.58 2.46
N GLU A 56 -8.29 6.69 2.49
CA GLU A 56 -8.19 7.78 1.51
C GLU A 56 -8.34 9.14 2.19
N LEU A 57 -7.40 10.03 1.89
CA LEU A 57 -7.38 11.40 2.42
C LEU A 57 -8.31 12.31 1.65
N ASP A 58 -8.31 12.22 0.32
CA ASP A 58 -9.13 13.04 -0.54
C ASP A 58 -10.62 12.69 -0.42
N LYS A 59 -11.43 13.68 -0.08
CA LYS A 59 -12.86 13.47 0.18
C LYS A 59 -13.67 13.14 -1.07
N GLU A 60 -13.26 13.65 -2.24
CA GLU A 60 -13.97 13.38 -3.50
C GLU A 60 -13.69 11.95 -3.94
N ALA A 61 -12.41 11.54 -3.97
CA ALA A 61 -12.01 10.17 -4.27
C ALA A 61 -12.65 9.18 -3.29
N PHE A 62 -12.64 9.50 -1.99
CA PHE A 62 -13.32 8.70 -0.97
C PHE A 62 -14.84 8.59 -1.23
N GLY A 63 -15.49 9.68 -1.63
CA GLY A 63 -16.91 9.67 -1.99
C GLY A 63 -17.22 8.76 -3.17
N VAL A 64 -16.36 8.76 -4.20
CA VAL A 64 -16.47 7.86 -5.35
C VAL A 64 -16.27 6.41 -4.93
N ALA A 65 -15.21 6.13 -4.16
CA ALA A 65 -14.93 4.78 -3.63
C ALA A 65 -16.11 4.25 -2.81
N LYS A 66 -16.66 5.09 -1.93
CA LYS A 66 -17.83 4.73 -1.11
C LYS A 66 -19.04 4.40 -1.96
N SER A 67 -19.32 5.16 -3.02
CA SER A 67 -20.44 4.90 -3.92
C SER A 67 -20.25 3.61 -4.74
N ARG A 68 -19.00 3.30 -5.11
CA ARG A 68 -18.61 2.10 -5.88
C ARG A 68 -18.69 0.81 -5.06
N ILE A 69 -18.38 0.90 -3.76
CA ILE A 69 -18.19 -0.27 -2.87
C ILE A 69 -19.38 -0.46 -1.93
N LYS A 70 -20.10 0.64 -1.61
CA LYS A 70 -21.20 0.63 -0.63
C LYS A 70 -22.25 -0.43 -0.97
N ASP A 71 -22.71 -1.13 0.05
CA ASP A 71 -23.81 -2.12 0.01
C ASP A 71 -23.53 -3.37 -0.86
N VAL A 72 -22.30 -3.49 -1.43
CA VAL A 72 -21.93 -4.64 -2.28
C VAL A 72 -21.06 -5.64 -1.50
N TYR A 73 -20.21 -5.14 -0.59
CA TYR A 73 -19.20 -5.96 0.08
C TYR A 73 -19.22 -5.74 1.59
N GLU A 74 -19.61 -6.77 2.34
CA GLU A 74 -19.68 -6.75 3.81
C GLU A 74 -18.29 -6.77 4.47
N ASN A 75 -17.27 -7.26 3.76
CA ASN A 75 -15.92 -7.43 4.27
C ASN A 75 -14.98 -6.25 3.92
N ILE A 76 -15.51 -5.14 3.41
CA ILE A 76 -14.75 -3.91 3.13
C ILE A 76 -15.11 -2.81 4.13
N THR A 77 -14.09 -2.17 4.68
CA THR A 77 -14.21 -0.95 5.49
C THR A 77 -13.46 0.19 4.82
N LEU A 78 -14.12 1.34 4.64
CA LEU A 78 -13.51 2.54 4.08
C LEU A 78 -13.33 3.59 5.16
N LEU A 79 -12.12 4.17 5.25
CA LEU A 79 -11.74 5.18 6.23
C LEU A 79 -11.29 6.45 5.51
N ASN A 80 -11.93 7.59 5.80
CA ASN A 80 -11.53 8.89 5.26
C ASN A 80 -10.59 9.60 6.23
N GLY A 81 -9.34 9.78 5.83
CA GLY A 81 -8.32 10.46 6.60
C GLY A 81 -6.90 10.13 6.12
N SER A 82 -5.92 10.75 6.76
CA SER A 82 -4.52 10.44 6.49
C SER A 82 -4.17 9.04 7.00
N PHE A 83 -3.50 8.25 6.18
CA PHE A 83 -2.99 6.96 6.62
C PHE A 83 -1.88 7.11 7.68
N GLU A 84 -1.19 8.27 7.75
CA GLU A 84 -0.24 8.59 8.83
C GLU A 84 -0.92 8.64 10.20
N ASP A 85 -2.17 9.12 10.25
CA ASP A 85 -2.94 9.24 11.48
C ASP A 85 -3.72 7.95 11.80
N ILE A 86 -4.15 7.23 10.77
CA ILE A 86 -5.01 6.04 10.91
C ILE A 86 -4.19 4.79 11.20
N LEU A 87 -3.10 4.54 10.45
CA LEU A 87 -2.32 3.31 10.58
C LEU A 87 -1.75 3.08 11.99
N PRO A 88 -1.28 4.10 12.73
CA PRO A 88 -0.80 3.91 14.10
C PRO A 88 -1.85 3.32 15.07
N ASN A 89 -3.15 3.49 14.78
CA ASN A 89 -4.23 3.01 15.65
C ASN A 89 -4.53 1.52 15.49
N PHE A 90 -3.98 0.86 14.47
CA PHE A 90 -4.06 -0.60 14.38
C PHE A 90 -3.22 -1.25 15.48
N PRO A 91 -3.67 -2.39 16.03
CA PRO A 91 -2.84 -3.18 16.94
C PRO A 91 -1.53 -3.63 16.25
N ASP A 92 -0.45 -3.75 17.01
CA ASP A 92 0.78 -4.33 16.49
C ASP A 92 0.56 -5.80 16.11
N ASN A 93 1.21 -6.24 15.03
CA ASN A 93 1.09 -7.60 14.49
C ASN A 93 -0.35 -8.00 14.12
N SER A 94 -1.19 -7.06 13.68
CA SER A 94 -2.60 -7.32 13.31
C SER A 94 -2.85 -7.38 11.80
N ILE A 95 -2.01 -6.73 10.99
CA ILE A 95 -2.21 -6.61 9.55
C ILE A 95 -1.45 -7.72 8.83
N TYR A 96 -2.13 -8.44 7.95
CA TYR A 96 -1.53 -9.47 7.10
C TYR A 96 -0.80 -8.83 5.91
N GLN A 97 -1.44 -7.85 5.27
CA GLN A 97 -0.86 -7.19 4.11
C GLN A 97 -1.18 -5.70 4.09
N ILE A 98 -0.19 -4.91 3.74
CA ILE A 98 -0.33 -3.49 3.42
C ILE A 98 0.00 -3.30 1.94
N LEU A 99 -0.86 -2.55 1.24
CA LEU A 99 -0.67 -2.14 -0.14
C LEU A 99 -0.43 -0.63 -0.18
N ALA A 100 0.65 -0.22 -0.81
CA ALA A 100 0.97 1.17 -1.10
C ALA A 100 1.26 1.28 -2.60
N VAL A 101 0.29 1.80 -3.36
CA VAL A 101 0.39 1.89 -4.82
C VAL A 101 0.49 3.35 -5.21
N LEU A 102 1.62 3.71 -5.78
CA LEU A 102 1.98 5.08 -6.16
C LEU A 102 1.79 6.07 -5.00
N PRO A 103 2.44 5.82 -3.85
CA PRO A 103 2.36 6.74 -2.72
C PRO A 103 2.89 8.12 -3.13
N ASP A 104 2.35 9.18 -2.51
CA ASP A 104 2.85 10.54 -2.71
C ASP A 104 4.39 10.58 -2.53
N PRO A 105 5.13 11.36 -3.33
CA PRO A 105 6.58 11.49 -3.25
C PRO A 105 7.11 11.78 -1.83
N LEU A 106 6.34 12.45 -0.99
CA LEU A 106 6.69 12.68 0.42
C LEU A 106 6.87 11.38 1.22
N PHE A 107 6.31 10.26 0.74
CA PHE A 107 6.36 8.95 1.40
C PHE A 107 7.30 7.95 0.73
N ILE A 108 8.03 8.35 -0.33
CA ILE A 108 8.93 7.41 -0.99
C ILE A 108 10.21 8.05 -1.52
N ASP A 109 10.22 9.35 -1.83
CA ASP A 109 11.35 10.00 -2.45
C ASP A 109 12.54 10.18 -1.51
N LYS A 110 13.73 10.11 -2.09
CA LYS A 110 15.01 10.20 -1.40
C LYS A 110 15.20 11.46 -0.54
N PRO A 111 14.79 12.67 -0.97
CA PRO A 111 14.89 13.88 -0.15
C PRO A 111 14.09 13.80 1.15
N TYR A 112 12.96 13.08 1.14
CA TYR A 112 12.05 12.96 2.28
C TYR A 112 12.28 11.71 3.13
N ARG A 113 13.33 10.92 2.84
CA ARG A 113 13.62 9.63 3.47
C ARG A 113 13.54 9.64 4.99
N ARG A 114 14.03 10.69 5.66
CA ARG A 114 14.00 10.77 7.14
C ARG A 114 12.58 10.76 7.68
N LYS A 115 11.64 11.40 6.96
CA LYS A 115 10.24 11.50 7.34
C LYS A 115 9.53 10.17 7.11
N TRP A 116 9.58 9.65 5.90
CA TRP A 116 8.81 8.45 5.56
C TRP A 116 9.37 7.14 6.14
N LYS A 117 10.65 7.10 6.52
CA LYS A 117 11.17 5.94 7.29
C LYS A 117 10.38 5.68 8.56
N ILE A 118 10.06 6.73 9.32
CA ILE A 118 9.28 6.62 10.56
C ILE A 118 7.91 6.01 10.26
N PHE A 119 7.27 6.43 9.17
CA PHE A 119 6.00 5.87 8.74
C PHE A 119 6.11 4.36 8.42
N TYR A 120 7.12 3.95 7.66
CA TYR A 120 7.30 2.53 7.33
C TYR A 120 7.80 1.69 8.51
N GLU A 121 8.45 2.27 9.51
CA GLU A 121 8.72 1.61 10.80
C GLU A 121 7.41 1.30 11.54
N ILE A 122 6.44 2.23 11.52
CA ILE A 122 5.09 1.99 12.04
C ILE A 122 4.41 0.89 11.23
N ALA A 123 4.39 0.98 9.90
CA ALA A 123 3.82 -0.05 9.03
C ALA A 123 4.42 -1.44 9.34
N TYR A 124 5.74 -1.52 9.52
CA TYR A 124 6.42 -2.75 9.93
C TYR A 124 5.91 -3.29 11.26
N SER A 125 5.69 -2.41 12.26
CA SER A 125 5.18 -2.85 13.56
C SER A 125 3.78 -3.44 13.48
N LYS A 126 2.92 -2.89 12.58
CA LYS A 126 1.53 -3.32 12.40
C LYS A 126 1.39 -4.64 11.64
N LEU A 127 2.34 -4.95 10.76
CA LEU A 127 2.34 -6.22 10.06
C LEU A 127 2.51 -7.41 11.02
N LYS A 128 1.79 -8.50 10.77
CA LYS A 128 2.02 -9.82 11.40
C LYS A 128 3.42 -10.33 11.05
N ASN A 129 3.96 -11.25 11.83
CA ASN A 129 5.16 -11.99 11.44
C ASN A 129 4.88 -12.75 10.13
N GLY A 130 5.73 -12.59 9.13
CA GLY A 130 5.48 -13.08 7.77
C GLY A 130 4.50 -12.25 6.95
N GLY A 131 3.93 -11.20 7.54
CA GLY A 131 3.07 -10.24 6.81
C GLY A 131 3.86 -9.41 5.81
N MET A 132 3.18 -8.87 4.80
CA MET A 132 3.80 -8.26 3.63
C MET A 132 3.37 -6.80 3.45
N LEU A 133 4.33 -5.95 3.13
CA LEU A 133 4.08 -4.66 2.48
C LEU A 133 4.38 -4.82 0.99
N ARG A 134 3.37 -4.64 0.13
CA ARG A 134 3.58 -4.48 -1.32
C ARG A 134 3.62 -3.00 -1.64
N LEU A 135 4.74 -2.59 -2.18
CA LEU A 135 4.98 -1.22 -2.63
C LEU A 135 5.10 -1.19 -4.14
N VAL A 136 4.23 -0.44 -4.81
CA VAL A 136 4.37 -0.09 -6.23
C VAL A 136 4.72 1.39 -6.29
N THR A 137 5.87 1.71 -6.87
CA THR A 137 6.33 3.10 -6.95
C THR A 137 7.07 3.35 -8.25
N GLU A 138 7.39 4.60 -8.53
CA GLU A 138 8.01 5.03 -9.77
C GLU A 138 9.21 5.94 -9.55
N ILE A 139 10.03 6.05 -10.58
CA ILE A 139 11.05 7.09 -10.73
C ILE A 139 10.82 7.87 -12.02
N THR A 140 10.90 9.17 -11.89
CA THR A 140 11.00 10.13 -12.99
C THR A 140 12.27 10.96 -12.84
N ASN A 141 12.67 11.71 -13.84
CA ASN A 141 13.64 12.78 -13.66
C ASN A 141 12.96 14.16 -13.70
N ASP A 142 13.63 15.16 -13.11
CA ASP A 142 13.08 16.52 -12.98
C ASP A 142 12.81 17.21 -14.32
N LEU A 143 13.43 16.74 -15.41
CA LEU A 143 13.28 17.28 -16.76
C LEU A 143 12.32 16.47 -17.63
N PHE A 144 11.69 15.43 -17.07
CA PHE A 144 10.85 14.48 -17.82
C PHE A 144 11.55 13.84 -19.03
N GLU A 145 12.87 13.71 -18.98
CA GLU A 145 13.65 12.94 -19.95
C GLU A 145 13.57 11.44 -19.65
N PRO A 146 13.93 10.59 -20.61
CA PRO A 146 13.98 9.14 -20.39
C PRO A 146 14.88 8.76 -19.22
N VAL A 147 14.38 7.88 -18.35
CA VAL A 147 15.14 7.34 -17.22
C VAL A 147 16.06 6.22 -17.72
N SER A 148 17.37 6.42 -17.60
CA SER A 148 18.35 5.40 -18.02
C SER A 148 18.27 4.13 -17.15
N ASP A 149 18.70 3.00 -17.72
CA ASP A 149 18.77 1.72 -16.99
C ASP A 149 19.65 1.81 -15.74
N ALA A 150 20.74 2.56 -15.81
CA ALA A 150 21.65 2.76 -14.68
C ALA A 150 20.97 3.57 -13.56
N ALA A 151 20.26 4.65 -13.92
CA ALA A 151 19.53 5.46 -12.94
C ALA A 151 18.42 4.65 -12.26
N TYR A 152 17.64 3.92 -13.04
CA TYR A 152 16.59 3.04 -12.54
C TYR A 152 17.15 1.98 -11.58
N LYS A 153 18.19 1.24 -12.04
CA LYS A 153 18.82 0.21 -11.20
C LYS A 153 19.33 0.78 -9.88
N ASN A 154 20.05 1.91 -9.92
CA ASN A 154 20.60 2.53 -8.72
C ASN A 154 19.49 2.99 -7.76
N TRP A 155 18.37 3.48 -8.28
CA TRP A 155 17.22 3.88 -7.48
C TRP A 155 16.55 2.67 -6.81
N VAL A 156 16.31 1.58 -7.56
CA VAL A 156 15.70 0.37 -6.99
C VAL A 156 16.62 -0.29 -5.96
N ASP A 157 17.93 -0.31 -6.20
CA ASP A 157 18.91 -0.84 -5.24
C ASP A 157 18.91 0.02 -3.95
N TRP A 158 18.84 1.35 -4.09
CA TRP A 158 18.72 2.26 -2.94
C TRP A 158 17.41 2.04 -2.15
N LEU A 159 16.26 1.90 -2.82
CA LEU A 159 14.99 1.58 -2.18
C LEU A 159 15.09 0.26 -1.40
N SER A 160 15.57 -0.78 -2.06
CA SER A 160 15.73 -2.11 -1.48
C SER A 160 16.56 -2.06 -0.19
N GLN A 161 17.76 -1.46 -0.26
CA GLN A 161 18.64 -1.28 0.91
C GLN A 161 17.98 -0.46 2.03
N THR A 162 17.16 0.54 1.66
CA THR A 162 16.47 1.36 2.65
C THR A 162 15.44 0.54 3.39
N PHE A 163 14.62 -0.25 2.71
CA PHE A 163 13.62 -1.12 3.34
C PHE A 163 14.26 -2.28 4.13
N GLU A 164 15.35 -2.85 3.64
CA GLU A 164 16.14 -3.83 4.42
C GLU A 164 16.66 -3.23 5.73
N SER A 165 17.09 -1.95 5.71
CA SER A 165 17.51 -1.22 6.92
C SER A 165 16.38 -0.99 7.94
N LEU A 166 15.12 -1.10 7.52
CA LEU A 166 13.92 -1.06 8.36
C LEU A 166 13.52 -2.44 8.92
N GLY A 167 14.25 -3.49 8.52
CA GLY A 167 14.01 -4.87 8.98
C GLY A 167 13.23 -5.75 8.00
N PHE A 168 12.76 -5.21 6.88
CA PHE A 168 12.09 -6.02 5.86
C PHE A 168 13.06 -6.98 5.15
N ALA A 169 12.53 -8.09 4.65
CA ALA A 169 13.19 -8.91 3.63
C ALA A 169 12.52 -8.63 2.28
N ILE A 170 13.32 -8.50 1.23
CA ILE A 170 12.80 -8.43 -0.14
C ILE A 170 12.41 -9.84 -0.56
N LEU A 171 11.12 -10.08 -0.77
CA LEU A 171 10.62 -11.37 -1.28
C LEU A 171 10.63 -11.37 -2.82
N HIS A 172 10.06 -10.32 -3.41
CA HIS A 172 10.04 -10.14 -4.86
C HIS A 172 10.41 -8.70 -5.23
N ARG A 173 11.03 -8.58 -6.38
CA ARG A 173 11.32 -7.33 -7.07
C ARG A 173 10.92 -7.52 -8.53
N ILE A 174 9.90 -6.77 -8.96
CA ILE A 174 9.29 -6.90 -10.28
C ILE A 174 9.37 -5.55 -10.97
N ASP A 175 9.87 -5.50 -12.19
CA ASP A 175 9.87 -4.28 -12.99
C ASP A 175 8.44 -3.96 -13.43
N GLY A 176 8.00 -2.72 -13.17
CA GLY A 176 6.64 -2.28 -13.43
C GLY A 176 5.67 -2.53 -12.28
N ALA A 177 4.40 -2.23 -12.54
CA ALA A 177 3.27 -2.56 -11.67
C ALA A 177 2.61 -3.86 -12.13
N PRO A 178 2.01 -4.67 -11.23
CA PRO A 178 1.26 -5.87 -11.59
C PRO A 178 0.24 -5.55 -12.70
N PRO A 179 0.18 -6.32 -13.79
CA PRO A 179 -0.65 -5.99 -14.96
C PRO A 179 -2.14 -5.91 -14.64
N GLU A 180 -2.59 -6.68 -13.65
CA GLU A 180 -3.96 -6.70 -13.17
C GLU A 180 -4.35 -5.45 -12.36
N TYR A 181 -3.38 -4.72 -11.80
CA TYR A 181 -3.67 -3.49 -11.05
C TYR A 181 -4.14 -2.39 -12.01
N SER A 182 -5.25 -1.77 -11.68
CA SER A 182 -5.85 -0.71 -12.47
C SER A 182 -6.14 0.50 -11.59
N SER A 183 -5.67 1.65 -12.04
CA SER A 183 -6.07 2.97 -11.57
C SER A 183 -5.75 3.99 -12.66
N ARG A 184 -6.34 5.18 -12.56
CA ARG A 184 -6.06 6.28 -13.50
C ARG A 184 -4.55 6.58 -13.57
N CYS A 185 -3.87 6.69 -12.43
CA CYS A 185 -2.44 6.98 -12.37
C CYS A 185 -1.61 5.84 -12.97
N LEU A 186 -1.90 4.57 -12.64
CA LEU A 186 -1.20 3.43 -13.22
C LEU A 186 -1.34 3.37 -14.75
N THR A 187 -2.53 3.65 -15.27
CA THR A 187 -2.78 3.69 -16.71
C THR A 187 -1.95 4.78 -17.38
N GLN A 188 -1.91 5.98 -16.79
CA GLN A 188 -1.11 7.09 -17.28
C GLN A 188 0.39 6.76 -17.28
N PHE A 189 0.90 6.19 -16.19
CA PHE A 189 2.33 5.89 -16.04
C PHE A 189 2.78 4.75 -16.96
N ARG A 190 1.95 3.73 -17.16
CA ARG A 190 2.20 2.67 -18.13
C ARG A 190 2.24 3.19 -19.58
N GLY A 191 1.57 4.31 -19.85
CA GLY A 191 1.57 4.96 -21.16
C GLY A 191 2.90 5.61 -21.53
N ASP A 192 3.81 5.80 -20.56
CA ASP A 192 5.10 6.46 -20.79
C ASP A 192 6.27 5.74 -20.07
N PRO A 193 6.55 4.48 -20.45
CA PRO A 193 7.50 3.65 -19.73
C PRO A 193 8.96 4.08 -19.89
N GLN A 194 9.26 5.02 -20.77
CA GLN A 194 10.61 5.57 -20.95
C GLN A 194 10.90 6.67 -19.90
N ARG A 195 9.92 7.53 -19.61
CA ARG A 195 10.07 8.65 -18.68
C ARG A 195 9.61 8.32 -17.27
N ILE A 196 8.71 7.35 -17.12
CA ILE A 196 8.16 6.92 -15.82
C ILE A 196 8.42 5.42 -15.69
N ARG A 197 9.42 5.07 -14.90
CA ARG A 197 9.77 3.65 -14.67
C ARG A 197 9.30 3.22 -13.29
N MET A 198 8.51 2.17 -13.27
CA MET A 198 7.92 1.64 -12.03
C MET A 198 8.64 0.39 -11.55
N VAL A 199 8.56 0.14 -10.25
CA VAL A 199 8.96 -1.10 -9.60
C VAL A 199 7.90 -1.54 -8.61
N THR A 200 7.70 -2.85 -8.51
CA THR A 200 6.96 -3.48 -7.41
C THR A 200 7.94 -4.18 -6.49
N LEU A 201 7.86 -3.87 -5.21
CA LEU A 201 8.63 -4.53 -4.15
C LEU A 201 7.66 -5.25 -3.19
N ASP A 202 7.85 -6.55 -3.02
CA ASP A 202 7.21 -7.33 -1.97
C ASP A 202 8.17 -7.43 -0.79
N LEU A 203 7.79 -6.80 0.31
CA LEU A 203 8.59 -6.55 1.49
C LEU A 203 7.98 -7.33 2.67
N VAL A 204 8.65 -8.38 3.12
CA VAL A 204 8.12 -9.27 4.16
C VAL A 204 8.71 -8.92 5.52
N LYS A 205 7.87 -8.86 6.55
CA LYS A 205 8.32 -8.79 7.93
C LYS A 205 8.91 -10.13 8.35
N LYS A 206 10.21 -10.14 8.68
CA LYS A 206 10.89 -11.35 9.15
C LYS A 206 10.26 -11.86 10.43
N PRO A 207 10.02 -13.17 10.56
CA PRO A 207 9.66 -13.76 11.84
C PRO A 207 10.78 -13.47 12.87
N LYS A 208 10.37 -13.15 14.09
CA LYS A 208 11.33 -13.05 15.21
C LYS A 208 11.68 -14.44 15.71
#